data_7182609c68e2988faae482218f68c4a7
#
_entry.id   7182609c68e2988faae482218f68c4a7
#
_cell.length_a   1.000
_cell.length_b   1.000
_cell.length_c   1.000
_cell.angle_alpha   90.00
_cell.angle_beta   90.00
_cell.angle_gamma   90.00
#
_symmetry.space_group_name_H-M   'P 1'
#
loop_
_entity.id
_entity.type
_entity.pdbx_description
1 polymer ?
#
loop_
_entity_poly.entity_id
_entity_poly.type
_entity_poly.pdbx_seq_one_letter_code
_entity_poly.pdbx_strand_id
1 'polypeptide(L)'
;MNSFYKNKSITDNFKLIILLIMFLFGLVFKASIRDYILLVVLLLIEYAFKIGFNYINSISYTISDKFYKNMFKILSIINFEFDFLFVYIFFDSLFEFNIKYFIGILFTLMIISIFIFSFLISLNLKYEILTFRIANELDRESILEIYIEGSNALKEDEVDQWQGEYVPSFKDIDEHLGIDLYVLEFHKRVVSTVCLVEGIDEDYENIKGRWNTSIPYISIHKVATSNEYKKQYFAKKMMCYVENFALRKKCDLRIDTHKDNIKMKNFIISCGYKYAGEVVLQGKLERLAYDKKVVWV
;
A
#
# COMPACT_ATOMS: atom_id res chain seq x y z
N MET A 1 -2.97 9.30 4.04
CA MET A 1 -1.55 9.05 4.34
C MET A 1 -0.93 10.07 5.31
N ASN A 2 -1.20 11.37 5.19
CA ASN A 2 -0.59 12.39 6.06
C ASN A 2 -0.90 12.32 7.56
N SER A 3 -2.05 11.77 8.00
CA SER A 3 -2.36 11.64 9.43
C SER A 3 -1.58 10.52 10.12
N PHE A 4 -1.18 9.50 9.36
CA PHE A 4 -0.42 8.35 9.89
C PHE A 4 1.05 8.69 10.17
N TYR A 5 1.67 9.51 9.29
CA TYR A 5 3.05 9.98 9.50
C TYR A 5 3.14 10.99 10.65
N LYS A 6 2.09 11.81 10.86
CA LYS A 6 2.06 12.80 11.95
C LYS A 6 1.98 12.14 13.34
N ASN A 7 1.22 11.02 13.46
CA ASN A 7 1.16 10.25 14.71
C ASN A 7 2.46 9.48 15.03
N LYS A 8 3.22 9.05 13.99
CA LYS A 8 4.49 8.34 14.16
C LYS A 8 5.56 9.22 14.80
N SER A 9 5.64 10.51 14.42
CA SER A 9 6.58 11.48 15.00
C SER A 9 6.30 11.74 16.49
N ILE A 10 5.04 11.77 16.89
CA ILE A 10 4.65 12.02 18.30
C ILE A 10 5.00 10.81 19.18
N THR A 11 4.76 9.58 18.73
CA THR A 11 5.10 8.36 19.49
C THR A 11 6.60 8.15 19.60
N ASP A 12 7.37 8.44 18.55
CA ASP A 12 8.84 8.33 18.57
C ASP A 12 9.45 9.37 19.54
N ASN A 13 8.92 10.58 19.61
CA ASN A 13 9.37 11.61 20.56
C ASN A 13 8.99 11.26 22.01
N PHE A 14 7.82 10.68 22.24
CA PHE A 14 7.37 10.26 23.57
C PHE A 14 8.27 9.16 24.14
N LYS A 15 8.65 8.17 23.33
CA LYS A 15 9.60 7.12 23.71
C LYS A 15 10.98 7.68 24.07
N LEU A 16 11.48 8.63 23.30
CA LEU A 16 12.75 9.29 23.60
C LEU A 16 12.73 10.01 24.94
N ILE A 17 11.62 10.65 25.30
CA ILE A 17 11.40 11.29 26.58
C ILE A 17 11.40 10.26 27.73
N ILE A 18 10.71 9.13 27.57
CA ILE A 18 10.71 8.04 28.56
C ILE A 18 12.13 7.52 28.79
N LEU A 19 12.88 7.25 27.73
CA LEU A 19 14.27 6.79 27.81
C LEU A 19 15.18 7.78 28.53
N LEU A 20 15.01 9.07 28.25
CA LEU A 20 15.75 10.13 28.93
C LEU A 20 15.41 10.18 30.42
N ILE A 21 14.13 10.06 30.75
CA ILE A 21 13.67 10.00 32.18
C ILE A 21 14.28 8.77 32.89
N MET A 22 14.25 7.59 32.24
CA MET A 22 14.82 6.36 32.79
C MET A 22 16.35 6.49 33.00
N PHE A 23 17.05 7.09 32.03
CA PHE A 23 18.48 7.35 32.15
C PHE A 23 18.79 8.28 33.33
N LEU A 24 18.07 9.40 33.46
CA LEU A 24 18.22 10.35 34.57
C LEU A 24 17.86 9.71 35.89
N PHE A 25 16.83 8.88 35.95
CA PHE A 25 16.44 8.14 37.12
C PHE A 25 17.53 7.16 37.54
N GLY A 26 18.13 6.43 36.58
CA GLY A 26 19.28 5.56 36.85
C GLY A 26 20.48 6.29 37.45
N LEU A 27 20.76 7.52 37.01
CA LEU A 27 21.82 8.36 37.58
C LEU A 27 21.52 8.73 39.06
N VAL A 28 20.27 9.10 39.36
CA VAL A 28 19.83 9.48 40.70
C VAL A 28 19.94 8.29 41.68
N PHE A 29 19.51 7.11 41.24
CA PHE A 29 19.49 5.89 42.09
C PHE A 29 20.75 5.04 41.95
N LYS A 30 21.81 5.57 41.31
CA LYS A 30 23.14 4.91 41.19
C LYS A 30 23.04 3.51 40.56
N ALA A 31 22.30 3.42 39.44
CA ALA A 31 22.18 2.20 38.65
C ALA A 31 23.57 1.60 38.36
N SER A 32 23.67 0.28 38.34
CA SER A 32 24.91 -0.42 38.08
C SER A 32 25.23 -0.40 36.55
N ILE A 33 26.48 -0.63 36.20
CA ILE A 33 26.88 -0.79 34.77
C ILE A 33 26.05 -1.89 34.12
N ARG A 34 25.68 -2.96 34.82
CA ARG A 34 24.84 -4.05 34.33
C ARG A 34 23.47 -3.56 33.90
N ASP A 35 22.87 -2.63 34.63
CA ASP A 35 21.53 -2.09 34.35
C ASP A 35 21.55 -1.24 33.08
N TYR A 36 22.62 -0.47 32.86
CA TYR A 36 22.83 0.27 31.62
C TYR A 36 23.11 -0.64 30.41
N ILE A 37 23.87 -1.73 30.59
CA ILE A 37 24.06 -2.74 29.55
C ILE A 37 22.72 -3.36 29.16
N LEU A 38 21.89 -3.72 30.14
CA LEU A 38 20.56 -4.27 29.92
C LEU A 38 19.68 -3.27 29.14
N LEU A 39 19.73 -1.99 29.51
CA LEU A 39 19.03 -0.91 28.80
C LEU A 39 19.44 -0.86 27.32
N VAL A 40 20.74 -0.92 27.04
CA VAL A 40 21.26 -0.88 25.65
C VAL A 40 20.82 -2.13 24.86
N VAL A 41 20.86 -3.32 25.46
CA VAL A 41 20.44 -4.57 24.83
C VAL A 41 18.96 -4.50 24.47
N LEU A 42 18.11 -4.01 25.36
CA LEU A 42 16.68 -3.86 25.11
C LEU A 42 16.38 -2.86 24.01
N LEU A 43 17.15 -1.74 23.93
CA LEU A 43 17.06 -0.78 22.83
C LEU A 43 17.44 -1.38 21.47
N LEU A 44 18.47 -2.23 21.45
CA LEU A 44 18.87 -2.93 20.23
C LEU A 44 17.80 -3.92 19.77
N ILE A 45 17.13 -4.61 20.69
CA ILE A 45 16.01 -5.50 20.39
C ILE A 45 14.82 -4.70 19.81
N GLU A 46 14.47 -3.57 20.43
CA GLU A 46 13.41 -2.69 19.92
C GLU A 46 13.74 -2.16 18.52
N TYR A 47 14.99 -1.77 18.28
CA TYR A 47 15.44 -1.29 16.98
C TYR A 47 15.35 -2.39 15.92
N ALA A 48 15.75 -3.63 16.22
CA ALA A 48 15.61 -4.78 15.34
C ALA A 48 14.13 -5.07 15.01
N PHE A 49 13.25 -4.92 16.00
CA PHE A 49 11.80 -5.04 15.80
C PHE A 49 11.25 -3.96 14.86
N LYS A 50 11.73 -2.72 15.00
CA LYS A 50 11.37 -1.60 14.10
C LYS A 50 11.82 -1.82 12.66
N ILE A 51 13.01 -2.41 12.45
CA ILE A 51 13.49 -2.79 11.11
C ILE A 51 12.56 -3.86 10.52
N GLY A 52 12.26 -4.92 11.28
CA GLY A 52 11.33 -5.97 10.85
C GLY A 52 9.95 -5.42 10.49
N PHE A 53 9.44 -4.50 11.30
CA PHE A 53 8.17 -3.82 11.05
C PHE A 53 8.18 -2.98 9.76
N ASN A 54 9.27 -2.24 9.50
CA ASN A 54 9.41 -1.46 8.28
C ASN A 54 9.53 -2.37 7.04
N TYR A 55 10.20 -3.52 7.18
CA TYR A 55 10.27 -4.53 6.12
C TYR A 55 8.88 -5.09 5.80
N ILE A 56 8.11 -5.50 6.81
CA ILE A 56 6.72 -5.96 6.63
C ILE A 56 5.86 -4.85 5.99
N ASN A 57 6.06 -3.61 6.37
CA ASN A 57 5.37 -2.47 5.79
C ASN A 57 5.70 -2.28 4.30
N SER A 58 6.95 -2.55 3.91
CA SER A 58 7.38 -2.47 2.50
C SER A 58 6.75 -3.54 1.61
N ILE A 59 6.41 -4.71 2.15
CA ILE A 59 5.71 -5.79 1.43
C ILE A 59 4.18 -5.75 1.58
N SER A 60 3.65 -4.78 2.32
CA SER A 60 2.20 -4.65 2.60
C SER A 60 1.33 -4.45 1.34
N TYR A 61 1.92 -4.03 0.24
CA TYR A 61 1.24 -3.92 -1.05
C TYR A 61 0.75 -5.27 -1.61
N THR A 62 1.26 -6.39 -1.07
CA THR A 62 0.89 -7.75 -1.47
C THR A 62 -0.12 -8.42 -0.54
N ILE A 63 -0.52 -7.74 0.54
CA ILE A 63 -1.37 -8.31 1.61
C ILE A 63 -2.68 -7.54 1.70
N SER A 64 -3.79 -8.22 2.00
CA SER A 64 -5.10 -7.58 2.10
C SER A 64 -5.18 -6.53 3.21
N ASP A 65 -5.95 -5.44 2.99
CA ASP A 65 -6.09 -4.35 3.96
C ASP A 65 -6.63 -4.81 5.31
N LYS A 66 -7.53 -5.82 5.32
CA LYS A 66 -8.11 -6.37 6.55
C LYS A 66 -7.06 -7.10 7.36
N PHE A 67 -6.25 -7.92 6.69
CA PHE A 67 -5.15 -8.63 7.32
C PHE A 67 -4.11 -7.64 7.86
N TYR A 68 -3.73 -6.66 7.04
CA TYR A 68 -2.77 -5.63 7.42
C TYR A 68 -3.23 -4.84 8.66
N LYS A 69 -4.51 -4.42 8.71
CA LYS A 69 -5.08 -3.74 9.89
C LYS A 69 -5.03 -4.61 11.15
N ASN A 70 -5.34 -5.90 11.02
CA ASN A 70 -5.29 -6.83 12.15
C ASN A 70 -3.84 -7.09 12.59
N MET A 71 -2.94 -7.27 11.64
CA MET A 71 -1.51 -7.41 11.88
C MET A 71 -0.95 -6.18 12.61
N PHE A 72 -1.32 -4.97 12.19
CA PHE A 72 -0.92 -3.72 12.86
C PHE A 72 -1.43 -3.64 14.29
N LYS A 73 -2.66 -4.05 14.55
CA LYS A 73 -3.21 -4.09 15.92
C LYS A 73 -2.42 -5.06 16.80
N ILE A 74 -2.14 -6.26 16.30
CA ILE A 74 -1.38 -7.27 17.04
C ILE A 74 0.05 -6.81 17.32
N LEU A 75 0.74 -6.25 16.30
CA LEU A 75 2.08 -5.69 16.45
C LEU A 75 2.12 -4.50 17.43
N SER A 76 1.10 -3.67 17.42
CA SER A 76 0.96 -2.55 18.33
C SER A 76 0.78 -3.02 19.80
N ILE A 77 0.03 -4.10 20.01
CA ILE A 77 -0.13 -4.72 21.33
C ILE A 77 1.20 -5.33 21.80
N ILE A 78 1.87 -6.10 20.94
CA ILE A 78 3.17 -6.72 21.26
C ILE A 78 4.21 -5.64 21.60
N ASN A 79 4.23 -4.54 20.85
CA ASN A 79 5.15 -3.43 21.10
C ASN A 79 4.84 -2.73 22.44
N PHE A 80 3.57 -2.60 22.81
CA PHE A 80 3.15 -2.05 24.10
C PHE A 80 3.56 -2.97 25.27
N GLU A 81 3.39 -4.29 25.12
CA GLU A 81 3.83 -5.27 26.12
C GLU A 81 5.36 -5.24 26.28
N PHE A 82 6.09 -5.03 25.19
CA PHE A 82 7.55 -4.88 25.21
C PHE A 82 7.99 -3.62 25.96
N ASP A 83 7.34 -2.48 25.70
CA ASP A 83 7.61 -1.23 26.39
C ASP A 83 7.34 -1.35 27.89
N PHE A 84 6.26 -2.04 28.28
CA PHE A 84 5.90 -2.29 29.68
C PHE A 84 6.91 -3.21 30.39
N LEU A 85 7.31 -4.30 29.74
CA LEU A 85 8.32 -5.22 30.21
C LEU A 85 9.67 -4.52 30.41
N PHE A 86 10.03 -3.63 29.47
CA PHE A 86 11.24 -2.83 29.53
C PHE A 86 11.27 -1.92 30.75
N VAL A 87 10.21 -1.14 30.97
CA VAL A 87 10.08 -0.28 32.18
C VAL A 87 10.16 -1.13 33.44
N TYR A 88 9.47 -2.26 33.47
CA TYR A 88 9.43 -3.16 34.57
C TYR A 88 10.82 -3.74 34.93
N ILE A 89 11.56 -4.29 33.94
CA ILE A 89 12.91 -4.86 34.17
C ILE A 89 13.88 -3.79 34.69
N PHE A 90 13.79 -2.57 34.19
CA PHE A 90 14.63 -1.46 34.64
C PHE A 90 14.35 -1.10 36.11
N PHE A 91 13.09 -1.00 36.51
CA PHE A 91 12.72 -0.73 37.88
C PHE A 91 13.04 -1.90 38.84
N ASP A 92 12.88 -3.15 38.38
CA ASP A 92 13.23 -4.34 39.15
C ASP A 92 14.73 -4.37 39.47
N SER A 93 15.57 -4.01 38.52
CA SER A 93 17.03 -3.96 38.74
C SER A 93 17.45 -2.88 39.73
N LEU A 94 16.67 -1.78 39.83
CA LEU A 94 16.95 -0.69 40.78
C LEU A 94 16.47 -0.96 42.20
N PHE A 95 15.38 -1.70 42.37
CA PHE A 95 14.68 -1.85 43.67
C PHE A 95 14.74 -3.28 44.26
N GLU A 96 15.49 -4.21 43.65
CA GLU A 96 15.65 -5.61 44.14
C GLU A 96 14.31 -6.34 44.42
N PHE A 97 13.27 -6.06 43.62
CA PHE A 97 12.00 -6.76 43.73
C PHE A 97 12.14 -8.24 43.40
N ASN A 98 11.74 -9.13 44.29
CA ASN A 98 11.88 -10.59 44.13
C ASN A 98 10.81 -11.19 43.20
N ILE A 99 10.75 -10.69 41.96
CA ILE A 99 9.70 -11.01 40.98
C ILE A 99 10.24 -11.89 39.79
N LYS A 100 11.33 -12.64 40.02
CA LYS A 100 11.94 -13.50 38.98
C LYS A 100 10.94 -14.43 38.28
N TYR A 101 9.92 -14.90 38.98
CA TYR A 101 8.86 -15.75 38.40
C TYR A 101 7.91 -15.01 37.47
N PHE A 102 7.55 -13.78 37.81
CA PHE A 102 6.66 -12.96 37.01
C PHE A 102 7.29 -12.56 35.67
N ILE A 103 8.60 -12.24 35.66
CA ILE A 103 9.38 -11.97 34.47
C ILE A 103 9.42 -13.20 33.55
N GLY A 104 9.64 -14.38 34.11
CA GLY A 104 9.64 -15.64 33.39
C GLY A 104 8.30 -15.89 32.67
N ILE A 105 7.19 -15.63 33.35
CA ILE A 105 5.84 -15.79 32.76
C ILE A 105 5.62 -14.79 31.65
N LEU A 106 5.93 -13.49 31.84
CA LEU A 106 5.77 -12.46 30.81
C LEU A 106 6.64 -12.74 29.59
N PHE A 107 7.89 -13.17 29.77
CA PHE A 107 8.79 -13.53 28.69
C PHE A 107 8.28 -14.75 27.90
N THR A 108 7.72 -15.74 28.61
CA THR A 108 7.11 -16.91 27.98
C THR A 108 5.88 -16.54 27.17
N LEU A 109 5.00 -15.68 27.72
CA LEU A 109 3.82 -15.19 27.00
C LEU A 109 4.19 -14.39 25.77
N MET A 110 5.24 -13.55 25.83
CA MET A 110 5.76 -12.81 24.70
C MET A 110 6.27 -13.73 23.60
N ILE A 111 7.04 -14.78 23.94
CA ILE A 111 7.51 -15.76 22.96
C ILE A 111 6.32 -16.48 22.31
N ILE A 112 5.32 -16.88 23.09
CA ILE A 112 4.10 -17.52 22.58
C ILE A 112 3.36 -16.56 21.63
N SER A 113 3.23 -15.28 22.00
CA SER A 113 2.61 -14.25 21.15
C SER A 113 3.34 -14.09 19.80
N ILE A 114 4.67 -14.08 19.82
CA ILE A 114 5.49 -14.02 18.59
C ILE A 114 5.28 -15.26 17.72
N PHE A 115 5.21 -16.46 18.32
CA PHE A 115 4.94 -17.70 17.58
C PHE A 115 3.54 -17.72 16.97
N ILE A 116 2.51 -17.36 17.74
CA ILE A 116 1.13 -17.25 17.23
C ILE A 116 1.05 -16.23 16.11
N PHE A 117 1.70 -15.09 16.27
CA PHE A 117 1.74 -14.04 15.25
C PHE A 117 2.43 -14.49 13.95
N SER A 118 3.61 -15.12 14.05
CA SER A 118 4.33 -15.70 12.92
C SER A 118 3.51 -16.76 12.20
N PHE A 119 2.80 -17.60 12.95
CA PHE A 119 1.90 -18.62 12.41
C PHE A 119 0.71 -17.99 11.67
N LEU A 120 0.06 -16.97 12.26
CA LEU A 120 -1.04 -16.24 11.62
C LEU A 120 -0.59 -15.51 10.35
N ILE A 121 0.61 -14.90 10.34
CA ILE A 121 1.19 -14.32 9.12
C ILE A 121 1.37 -15.42 8.06
N SER A 122 1.96 -16.54 8.42
CA SER A 122 2.21 -17.65 7.48
C SER A 122 0.92 -18.18 6.85
N LEU A 123 -0.13 -18.32 7.66
CA LEU A 123 -1.45 -18.74 7.16
C LEU A 123 -2.03 -17.72 6.19
N ASN A 124 -2.01 -16.42 6.53
CA ASN A 124 -2.60 -15.38 5.69
C ASN A 124 -1.80 -15.13 4.42
N LEU A 125 -0.47 -15.15 4.46
CA LEU A 125 0.36 -15.06 3.26
C LEU A 125 0.06 -16.18 2.27
N LYS A 126 -0.32 -17.36 2.76
CA LYS A 126 -0.70 -18.49 1.90
C LYS A 126 -2.05 -18.28 1.19
N TYR A 127 -2.98 -17.51 1.81
CA TYR A 127 -4.36 -17.42 1.33
C TYR A 127 -4.74 -16.07 0.71
N GLU A 128 -3.95 -15.01 0.89
CA GLU A 128 -4.29 -13.65 0.43
C GLU A 128 -3.21 -12.99 -0.43
N ILE A 129 -2.41 -13.78 -1.15
CA ILE A 129 -1.38 -13.22 -2.03
C ILE A 129 -2.05 -12.57 -3.24
N LEU A 130 -1.83 -11.26 -3.36
CA LEU A 130 -2.13 -10.51 -4.56
C LEU A 130 -0.91 -10.58 -5.50
N THR A 131 -1.15 -10.96 -6.73
CA THR A 131 -0.11 -10.99 -7.76
C THR A 131 -0.42 -9.93 -8.81
N PHE A 132 0.48 -8.97 -8.97
CA PHE A 132 0.46 -8.01 -10.09
C PHE A 132 1.42 -8.52 -11.17
N ARG A 133 0.88 -8.82 -12.34
CA ARG A 133 1.64 -9.40 -13.43
C ARG A 133 1.09 -8.99 -14.79
N ILE A 134 1.90 -9.16 -15.81
CA ILE A 134 1.44 -9.03 -17.19
C ILE A 134 0.35 -10.07 -17.47
N ALA A 135 -0.67 -9.67 -18.26
CA ALA A 135 -1.75 -10.54 -18.68
C ALA A 135 -1.26 -11.53 -19.74
N ASN A 136 -1.84 -12.71 -19.75
CA ASN A 136 -1.58 -13.76 -20.73
C ASN A 136 -2.90 -14.34 -21.30
N GLU A 137 -2.80 -15.27 -22.23
CA GLU A 137 -3.95 -15.87 -22.92
C GLU A 137 -5.02 -16.44 -21.98
N LEU A 138 -4.63 -16.95 -20.80
CA LEU A 138 -5.57 -17.53 -19.84
C LEU A 138 -6.43 -16.46 -19.13
N ASP A 139 -6.02 -15.21 -19.18
CA ASP A 139 -6.72 -14.09 -18.54
C ASP A 139 -7.75 -13.44 -19.46
N ARG A 140 -7.69 -13.73 -20.75
CA ARG A 140 -8.40 -13.04 -21.82
C ARG A 140 -9.91 -12.94 -21.59
N GLU A 141 -10.55 -14.05 -21.24
CA GLU A 141 -11.99 -14.10 -20.96
C GLU A 141 -12.35 -13.30 -19.69
N SER A 142 -11.58 -13.47 -18.62
CA SER A 142 -11.81 -12.74 -17.37
C SER A 142 -11.64 -11.22 -17.53
N ILE A 143 -10.69 -10.80 -18.36
CA ILE A 143 -10.48 -9.37 -18.67
C ILE A 143 -11.69 -8.83 -19.45
N LEU A 144 -12.19 -9.57 -20.44
CA LEU A 144 -13.36 -9.16 -21.20
C LEU A 144 -14.59 -9.02 -20.30
N GLU A 145 -14.83 -10.00 -19.40
CA GLU A 145 -15.90 -9.92 -18.42
C GLU A 145 -15.82 -8.65 -17.58
N ILE A 146 -14.63 -8.31 -17.07
CA ILE A 146 -14.38 -7.10 -16.28
C ILE A 146 -14.66 -5.83 -17.11
N TYR A 147 -14.31 -5.80 -18.39
CA TYR A 147 -14.58 -4.67 -19.26
C TYR A 147 -16.08 -4.51 -19.54
N ILE A 148 -16.80 -5.60 -19.80
CA ILE A 148 -18.26 -5.59 -19.97
C ILE A 148 -18.97 -5.13 -18.71
N GLU A 149 -18.56 -5.62 -17.55
CA GLU A 149 -19.05 -5.14 -16.24
C GLU A 149 -18.81 -3.65 -16.03
N GLY A 150 -17.66 -3.16 -16.46
CA GLY A 150 -17.29 -1.75 -16.42
C GLY A 150 -18.16 -0.90 -17.35
N SER A 151 -18.34 -1.33 -18.59
CA SER A 151 -19.21 -0.69 -19.59
C SER A 151 -20.66 -0.60 -19.12
N ASN A 152 -21.21 -1.70 -18.57
CA ASN A 152 -22.57 -1.72 -18.03
C ASN A 152 -22.73 -0.75 -16.84
N ALA A 153 -21.75 -0.70 -15.95
CA ALA A 153 -21.76 0.23 -14.82
C ALA A 153 -21.69 1.71 -15.25
N LEU A 154 -20.94 2.01 -16.31
CA LEU A 154 -20.90 3.35 -16.91
C LEU A 154 -22.23 3.72 -17.58
N LYS A 155 -22.88 2.76 -18.24
CA LYS A 155 -24.20 2.94 -18.85
C LYS A 155 -25.26 3.23 -17.79
N GLU A 156 -25.24 2.50 -16.67
CA GLU A 156 -26.14 2.74 -15.52
C GLU A 156 -25.94 4.14 -14.89
N ASP A 157 -24.72 4.66 -14.95
CA ASP A 157 -24.36 6.00 -14.48
C ASP A 157 -24.60 7.10 -15.55
N GLU A 158 -25.17 6.76 -16.72
CA GLU A 158 -25.40 7.66 -17.86
C GLU A 158 -24.10 8.30 -18.41
N VAL A 159 -22.97 7.59 -18.30
CA VAL A 159 -21.66 8.07 -18.77
C VAL A 159 -21.37 7.51 -20.17
N ASP A 160 -21.17 8.40 -21.14
CA ASP A 160 -20.81 8.05 -22.51
C ASP A 160 -19.31 7.71 -22.66
N GLN A 161 -18.87 6.71 -21.87
CA GLN A 161 -17.54 6.11 -21.95
C GLN A 161 -17.71 4.60 -22.05
N TRP A 162 -16.98 3.95 -22.96
CA TRP A 162 -17.13 2.52 -23.25
C TRP A 162 -18.54 2.14 -23.69
N GLN A 163 -19.15 2.96 -24.56
CA GLN A 163 -20.48 2.73 -25.12
C GLN A 163 -20.41 2.60 -26.63
N GLY A 164 -21.41 1.95 -27.23
CA GLY A 164 -21.51 1.76 -28.68
C GLY A 164 -20.29 1.03 -29.25
N GLU A 165 -19.63 1.64 -30.22
CA GLU A 165 -18.42 1.12 -30.88
C GLU A 165 -17.16 1.14 -30.00
N TYR A 166 -17.20 1.86 -28.87
CA TYR A 166 -16.08 2.00 -27.93
C TYR A 166 -16.16 1.03 -26.75
N VAL A 167 -17.10 0.08 -26.75
CA VAL A 167 -17.12 -1.00 -25.74
C VAL A 167 -15.89 -1.87 -25.95
N PRO A 168 -15.02 -2.03 -24.93
CA PRO A 168 -13.82 -2.83 -25.10
C PRO A 168 -14.14 -4.29 -25.47
N SER A 169 -13.40 -4.81 -26.43
CA SER A 169 -13.59 -6.11 -27.06
C SER A 169 -12.35 -6.99 -26.93
N PHE A 170 -12.41 -8.22 -27.44
CA PHE A 170 -11.22 -9.06 -27.56
C PHE A 170 -10.11 -8.41 -28.38
N LYS A 171 -10.45 -7.63 -29.42
CA LYS A 171 -9.45 -6.92 -30.22
C LYS A 171 -8.62 -5.98 -29.34
N ASP A 172 -9.29 -5.22 -28.47
CA ASP A 172 -8.61 -4.30 -27.54
C ASP A 172 -7.73 -5.02 -26.53
N ILE A 173 -8.09 -6.25 -26.16
CA ILE A 173 -7.28 -7.08 -25.27
C ILE A 173 -6.06 -7.61 -26.03
N ASP A 174 -6.27 -8.18 -27.21
CA ASP A 174 -5.24 -8.84 -28.02
C ASP A 174 -4.13 -7.87 -28.45
N GLU A 175 -4.46 -6.58 -28.69
CA GLU A 175 -3.49 -5.52 -29.00
C GLU A 175 -2.49 -5.26 -27.86
N HIS A 176 -2.87 -5.54 -26.61
CA HIS A 176 -2.08 -5.23 -25.43
C HIS A 176 -1.61 -6.46 -24.64
N LEU A 177 -2.16 -7.65 -24.96
CA LEU A 177 -1.90 -8.88 -24.25
C LEU A 177 -0.42 -9.29 -24.34
N GLY A 178 0.20 -9.58 -23.20
CA GLY A 178 1.63 -9.92 -23.14
C GLY A 178 2.59 -8.74 -23.38
N ILE A 179 2.09 -7.53 -23.62
CA ILE A 179 2.88 -6.33 -23.93
C ILE A 179 2.83 -5.35 -22.75
N ASP A 180 1.68 -4.74 -22.53
CA ASP A 180 1.47 -3.64 -21.57
C ASP A 180 0.15 -3.74 -20.80
N LEU A 181 -0.62 -4.83 -20.99
CA LEU A 181 -1.81 -5.15 -20.22
C LEU A 181 -1.43 -5.94 -18.98
N TYR A 182 -1.77 -5.41 -17.81
CA TYR A 182 -1.48 -6.00 -16.51
C TYR A 182 -2.77 -6.38 -15.79
N VAL A 183 -2.69 -7.43 -14.99
CA VAL A 183 -3.77 -7.90 -14.13
C VAL A 183 -3.34 -7.93 -12.66
N LEU A 184 -4.30 -7.68 -11.80
CA LEU A 184 -4.22 -7.98 -10.39
C LEU A 184 -4.96 -9.28 -10.15
N GLU A 185 -4.24 -10.31 -9.71
CA GLU A 185 -4.77 -11.63 -9.41
C GLU A 185 -4.92 -11.78 -7.90
N PHE A 186 -6.06 -12.31 -7.47
CA PHE A 186 -6.37 -12.66 -6.08
C PHE A 186 -6.96 -14.06 -6.04
N HIS A 187 -6.39 -14.97 -5.26
CA HIS A 187 -6.77 -16.38 -5.22
C HIS A 187 -6.87 -17.03 -6.61
N LYS A 188 -5.91 -16.75 -7.49
CA LYS A 188 -5.87 -17.23 -8.87
C LYS A 188 -7.02 -16.74 -9.76
N ARG A 189 -7.71 -15.69 -9.37
CA ARG A 189 -8.73 -15.02 -10.18
C ARG A 189 -8.27 -13.61 -10.53
N VAL A 190 -8.48 -13.19 -11.74
CA VAL A 190 -8.27 -11.81 -12.16
C VAL A 190 -9.35 -10.94 -11.52
N VAL A 191 -8.95 -9.98 -10.71
CA VAL A 191 -9.88 -9.09 -9.98
C VAL A 191 -9.86 -7.66 -10.50
N SER A 192 -8.77 -7.25 -11.16
CA SER A 192 -8.64 -5.91 -11.74
C SER A 192 -7.66 -5.95 -12.89
N THR A 193 -7.80 -5.03 -13.83
CA THR A 193 -6.94 -4.89 -15.01
C THR A 193 -6.53 -3.44 -15.23
N VAL A 194 -5.39 -3.22 -15.89
CA VAL A 194 -4.86 -1.92 -16.27
C VAL A 194 -3.92 -2.08 -17.48
N CYS A 195 -3.96 -1.14 -18.42
CA CYS A 195 -2.98 -1.04 -19.49
C CYS A 195 -1.97 0.07 -19.12
N LEU A 196 -0.66 -0.22 -19.22
CA LEU A 196 0.45 0.67 -18.83
C LEU A 196 1.35 0.90 -20.04
N VAL A 197 1.10 1.97 -20.78
CA VAL A 197 1.85 2.30 -21.99
C VAL A 197 3.05 3.16 -21.62
N GLU A 198 4.26 2.62 -21.87
CA GLU A 198 5.51 3.34 -21.68
C GLU A 198 5.84 4.16 -22.95
N GLY A 199 6.32 5.38 -22.78
CA GLY A 199 6.74 6.23 -23.89
C GLY A 199 5.83 7.44 -24.06
N ILE A 200 5.87 8.02 -25.26
CA ILE A 200 5.04 9.19 -25.60
C ILE A 200 3.70 8.68 -26.13
N ASP A 201 2.63 9.11 -25.52
CA ASP A 201 1.27 8.87 -25.93
C ASP A 201 0.85 10.06 -26.82
N GLU A 202 0.60 9.79 -28.11
CA GLU A 202 0.29 10.83 -29.09
C GLU A 202 -0.98 11.61 -28.72
N ASP A 203 -1.97 10.96 -28.11
CA ASP A 203 -3.20 11.60 -27.65
C ASP A 203 -2.95 12.59 -26.50
N TYR A 204 -1.82 12.44 -25.79
CA TYR A 204 -1.44 13.30 -24.66
C TYR A 204 -0.50 14.46 -25.02
N GLU A 205 -0.03 14.53 -26.28
CA GLU A 205 0.84 15.62 -26.73
C GLU A 205 0.12 16.97 -26.78
N ASN A 206 -1.15 16.97 -27.23
CA ASN A 206 -1.94 18.18 -27.46
C ASN A 206 -2.92 18.47 -26.30
N ILE A 207 -2.41 18.63 -25.08
CA ILE A 207 -3.24 18.95 -23.92
C ILE A 207 -3.71 20.42 -23.95
N LYS A 208 -5.00 20.66 -23.73
CA LYS A 208 -5.53 21.97 -23.34
C LYS A 208 -5.32 22.16 -21.85
N GLY A 209 -4.19 22.68 -21.47
CA GLY A 209 -3.75 22.81 -20.09
C GLY A 209 -2.25 22.62 -19.97
N ARG A 210 -1.80 22.05 -18.85
CA ARG A 210 -0.39 21.83 -18.64
C ARG A 210 -0.18 20.62 -17.74
N TRP A 211 0.63 19.67 -18.18
CA TRP A 211 1.13 18.58 -17.34
C TRP A 211 1.99 19.12 -16.19
N ASN A 212 1.76 18.63 -14.97
CA ASN A 212 2.62 18.89 -13.81
C ASN A 212 3.82 17.94 -13.77
N THR A 213 3.77 16.88 -14.58
CA THR A 213 4.79 15.85 -14.73
C THR A 213 5.68 16.11 -15.93
N SER A 214 6.84 15.46 -15.95
CA SER A 214 7.81 15.53 -17.05
C SER A 214 7.90 14.19 -17.80
N ILE A 215 8.77 14.13 -18.79
CA ILE A 215 9.15 12.91 -19.50
C ILE A 215 10.34 12.30 -18.74
N PRO A 216 10.44 10.97 -18.57
CA PRO A 216 9.50 9.94 -19.06
C PRO A 216 8.26 9.77 -18.18
N TYR A 217 7.16 9.34 -18.77
CA TYR A 217 5.91 9.00 -18.08
C TYR A 217 5.33 7.68 -18.59
N ILE A 218 4.37 7.14 -17.85
CA ILE A 218 3.55 6.00 -18.23
C ILE A 218 2.09 6.47 -18.32
N SER A 219 1.45 6.20 -19.44
CA SER A 219 0.02 6.40 -19.64
C SER A 219 -0.76 5.21 -19.07
N ILE A 220 -1.78 5.52 -18.29
CA ILE A 220 -2.63 4.53 -17.63
C ILE A 220 -3.98 4.49 -18.35
N HIS A 221 -4.28 3.36 -18.97
CA HIS A 221 -5.53 3.14 -19.69
C HIS A 221 -6.29 1.93 -19.18
N LYS A 222 -7.58 1.83 -19.53
CA LYS A 222 -8.43 0.65 -19.34
C LYS A 222 -8.42 0.11 -17.88
N VAL A 223 -8.41 1.02 -16.88
CA VAL A 223 -8.50 0.64 -15.47
C VAL A 223 -9.91 0.11 -15.18
N ALA A 224 -10.01 -1.14 -14.79
CA ALA A 224 -11.26 -1.78 -14.42
C ALA A 224 -11.09 -2.76 -13.26
N THR A 225 -12.16 -2.98 -12.50
CA THR A 225 -12.22 -3.94 -11.39
C THR A 225 -13.53 -4.69 -11.44
N SER A 226 -13.49 -6.01 -11.31
CA SER A 226 -14.67 -6.86 -11.33
C SER A 226 -15.69 -6.45 -10.26
N ASN A 227 -16.97 -6.53 -10.61
CA ASN A 227 -18.08 -6.16 -9.74
C ASN A 227 -18.10 -6.95 -8.44
N GLU A 228 -17.72 -8.23 -8.48
CA GLU A 228 -17.61 -9.10 -7.30
C GLU A 228 -16.64 -8.51 -6.25
N TYR A 229 -15.62 -7.79 -6.71
CA TYR A 229 -14.55 -7.27 -5.87
C TYR A 229 -14.62 -5.75 -5.66
N LYS A 230 -15.67 -5.07 -6.11
CA LYS A 230 -15.90 -3.63 -5.86
C LYS A 230 -16.00 -3.34 -4.36
N LYS A 231 -15.60 -2.14 -3.94
CA LYS A 231 -15.57 -1.66 -2.53
C LYS A 231 -14.65 -2.47 -1.58
N GLN A 232 -13.82 -3.36 -2.11
CA GLN A 232 -12.83 -4.15 -1.36
C GLN A 232 -11.39 -3.63 -1.54
N TYR A 233 -11.23 -2.39 -1.99
CA TYR A 233 -9.95 -1.69 -2.20
C TYR A 233 -9.06 -2.24 -3.32
N PHE A 234 -9.47 -3.21 -4.13
CA PHE A 234 -8.64 -3.77 -5.20
C PHE A 234 -8.23 -2.75 -6.25
N ALA A 235 -9.12 -1.85 -6.67
CA ALA A 235 -8.76 -0.74 -7.57
C ALA A 235 -7.64 0.13 -6.97
N LYS A 236 -7.71 0.45 -5.67
CA LYS A 236 -6.69 1.24 -5.00
C LYS A 236 -5.37 0.48 -4.87
N LYS A 237 -5.41 -0.83 -4.63
CA LYS A 237 -4.23 -1.69 -4.64
C LYS A 237 -3.61 -1.77 -6.02
N MET A 238 -4.42 -1.90 -7.08
CA MET A 238 -3.94 -1.82 -8.47
C MET A 238 -3.13 -0.54 -8.68
N MET A 239 -3.65 0.63 -8.30
CA MET A 239 -2.93 1.90 -8.46
C MET A 239 -1.65 1.96 -7.62
N CYS A 240 -1.59 1.33 -6.45
CA CYS A 240 -0.34 1.20 -5.69
C CYS A 240 0.72 0.36 -6.43
N TYR A 241 0.31 -0.73 -7.10
CA TYR A 241 1.23 -1.50 -7.93
C TYR A 241 1.71 -0.72 -9.16
N VAL A 242 0.82 0.04 -9.79
CA VAL A 242 1.14 0.96 -10.90
C VAL A 242 2.16 2.00 -10.46
N GLU A 243 2.00 2.61 -9.28
CA GLU A 243 2.98 3.56 -8.73
C GLU A 243 4.34 2.91 -8.47
N ASN A 244 4.36 1.71 -7.91
CA ASN A 244 5.60 0.95 -7.71
C ASN A 244 6.26 0.54 -9.03
N PHE A 245 5.46 0.23 -10.05
CA PHE A 245 5.97 -0.03 -11.40
C PHE A 245 6.64 1.23 -11.98
N ALA A 246 5.96 2.37 -11.93
CA ALA A 246 6.48 3.65 -12.39
C ALA A 246 7.75 4.09 -11.61
N LEU A 247 7.78 3.84 -10.30
CA LEU A 247 8.95 4.10 -9.45
C LEU A 247 10.18 3.31 -9.95
N ARG A 248 10.03 2.02 -10.25
CA ARG A 248 11.11 1.18 -10.79
C ARG A 248 11.57 1.62 -12.17
N LYS A 249 10.64 2.13 -12.99
CA LYS A 249 10.92 2.66 -14.33
C LYS A 249 11.44 4.09 -14.32
N LYS A 250 11.41 4.78 -13.16
CA LYS A 250 11.72 6.21 -13.00
C LYS A 250 10.86 7.09 -13.92
N CYS A 251 9.57 6.78 -13.99
CA CYS A 251 8.58 7.49 -14.79
C CYS A 251 7.53 8.16 -13.90
N ASP A 252 7.01 9.29 -14.37
CA ASP A 252 5.79 9.88 -13.83
C ASP A 252 4.55 9.14 -14.39
N LEU A 253 3.36 9.47 -13.89
CA LEU A 253 2.11 8.81 -14.29
C LEU A 253 1.11 9.81 -14.86
N ARG A 254 0.43 9.44 -15.95
CA ARG A 254 -0.67 10.19 -16.56
C ARG A 254 -1.87 9.29 -16.76
N ILE A 255 -3.07 9.85 -16.62
CA ILE A 255 -4.35 9.14 -16.77
C ILE A 255 -5.42 10.11 -17.22
N ASP A 256 -6.40 9.63 -17.97
CA ASP A 256 -7.56 10.39 -18.37
C ASP A 256 -8.87 9.70 -17.99
N THR A 257 -9.97 10.44 -18.05
CA THR A 257 -11.33 9.91 -17.89
C THR A 257 -12.37 10.83 -18.50
N HIS A 258 -13.56 10.29 -18.76
CA HIS A 258 -14.68 11.08 -19.27
C HIS A 258 -15.13 12.12 -18.23
N LYS A 259 -15.55 13.31 -18.70
CA LYS A 259 -15.97 14.43 -17.83
C LYS A 259 -17.12 14.07 -16.87
N ASP A 260 -18.02 13.19 -17.30
CA ASP A 260 -19.19 12.78 -16.52
C ASP A 260 -18.91 11.54 -15.63
N ASN A 261 -17.74 10.93 -15.75
CA ASN A 261 -17.34 9.82 -14.88
C ASN A 261 -16.90 10.31 -13.50
N ILE A 262 -17.88 10.76 -12.70
CA ILE A 262 -17.63 11.32 -11.36
C ILE A 262 -16.92 10.30 -10.44
N LYS A 263 -17.31 9.02 -10.53
CA LYS A 263 -16.71 7.94 -9.71
C LYS A 263 -15.21 7.81 -9.99
N MET A 264 -14.82 7.80 -11.27
CA MET A 264 -13.42 7.69 -11.66
C MET A 264 -12.63 8.96 -11.33
N LYS A 265 -13.20 10.15 -11.53
CA LYS A 265 -12.56 11.41 -11.13
C LYS A 265 -12.23 11.43 -9.64
N ASN A 266 -13.20 11.09 -8.79
CA ASN A 266 -12.98 11.02 -7.33
C ASN A 266 -11.95 9.96 -6.96
N PHE A 267 -11.96 8.83 -7.64
CA PHE A 267 -11.00 7.77 -7.44
C PHE A 267 -9.57 8.23 -7.79
N ILE A 268 -9.35 8.80 -8.96
CA ILE A 268 -8.07 9.34 -9.44
C ILE A 268 -7.52 10.38 -8.42
N ILE A 269 -8.36 11.33 -7.99
CA ILE A 269 -7.98 12.35 -7.00
C ILE A 269 -7.62 11.68 -5.66
N SER A 270 -8.38 10.65 -5.23
CA SER A 270 -8.09 9.91 -3.99
C SER A 270 -6.77 9.14 -4.03
N CYS A 271 -6.27 8.83 -5.22
CA CYS A 271 -4.97 8.23 -5.47
C CYS A 271 -3.82 9.26 -5.55
N GLY A 272 -4.14 10.56 -5.39
CA GLY A 272 -3.16 11.63 -5.32
C GLY A 272 -2.78 12.24 -6.68
N TYR A 273 -3.54 11.95 -7.74
CA TYR A 273 -3.37 12.61 -9.03
C TYR A 273 -3.95 14.03 -9.00
N LYS A 274 -3.39 14.90 -9.81
CA LYS A 274 -3.82 16.30 -9.97
C LYS A 274 -4.36 16.51 -11.37
N TYR A 275 -5.38 17.34 -11.49
CA TYR A 275 -5.91 17.76 -12.78
C TYR A 275 -4.85 18.55 -13.55
N ALA A 276 -4.68 18.23 -14.81
CA ALA A 276 -3.70 18.83 -15.71
C ALA A 276 -4.35 19.62 -16.86
N GLY A 277 -5.54 19.21 -17.31
CA GLY A 277 -6.23 19.83 -18.44
C GLY A 277 -7.15 18.87 -19.17
N GLU A 278 -7.36 19.10 -20.47
CA GLU A 278 -8.20 18.29 -21.33
C GLU A 278 -7.37 17.74 -22.49
N VAL A 279 -7.64 16.50 -22.88
CA VAL A 279 -7.05 15.83 -24.05
C VAL A 279 -8.15 15.29 -24.94
N VAL A 280 -7.82 15.02 -26.20
CA VAL A 280 -8.76 14.47 -27.19
C VAL A 280 -8.19 13.17 -27.71
N LEU A 281 -8.74 12.05 -27.25
CA LEU A 281 -8.30 10.74 -27.71
C LEU A 281 -8.85 10.43 -29.10
N GLN A 282 -8.00 9.87 -29.95
CA GLN A 282 -8.35 9.48 -31.35
C GLN A 282 -9.00 10.61 -32.15
N GLY A 283 -8.66 11.86 -31.81
CA GLY A 283 -9.21 13.06 -32.50
C GLY A 283 -10.70 13.34 -32.23
N LYS A 284 -11.39 12.60 -31.37
CA LYS A 284 -12.85 12.68 -31.19
C LYS A 284 -13.30 12.69 -29.72
N LEU A 285 -12.61 11.99 -28.85
CA LEU A 285 -13.10 11.71 -27.50
C LEU A 285 -12.48 12.67 -26.49
N GLU A 286 -13.24 13.68 -26.08
CA GLU A 286 -12.80 14.62 -25.04
C GLU A 286 -12.66 13.92 -23.67
N ARG A 287 -11.54 14.14 -23.01
CA ARG A 287 -11.22 13.56 -21.69
C ARG A 287 -10.60 14.59 -20.77
N LEU A 288 -10.87 14.44 -19.48
CA LEU A 288 -10.17 15.18 -18.42
C LEU A 288 -8.88 14.44 -18.08
N ALA A 289 -7.76 15.15 -18.17
CA ALA A 289 -6.44 14.61 -17.96
C ALA A 289 -5.92 14.92 -16.57
N TYR A 290 -5.28 13.93 -15.97
CA TYR A 290 -4.69 14.00 -14.65
C TYR A 290 -3.29 13.43 -14.66
N ASP A 291 -2.42 13.92 -13.78
CA ASP A 291 -1.07 13.39 -13.65
C ASP A 291 -0.63 13.26 -12.19
N LYS A 292 0.39 12.44 -11.98
CA LYS A 292 1.02 12.24 -10.69
C LYS A 292 2.51 12.14 -10.82
N LYS A 293 3.22 13.02 -10.11
CA LYS A 293 4.67 12.94 -10.00
C LYS A 293 5.05 11.81 -9.05
N VAL A 294 5.87 10.89 -9.54
CA VAL A 294 6.42 9.78 -8.76
C VAL A 294 7.79 10.22 -8.25
N VAL A 295 7.94 10.27 -6.92
CA VAL A 295 9.20 10.68 -6.30
C VAL A 295 10.06 9.45 -6.08
N TRP A 296 11.13 9.34 -6.86
CA TRP A 296 12.20 8.35 -6.66
C TRP A 296 13.33 8.99 -5.85
N VAL A 297 13.73 8.33 -4.78
CA VAL A 297 14.84 8.70 -3.90
C VAL A 297 16.11 8.01 -4.35
#